data_668ae6b89019b7ec257bfbce8608ad47
#
_entry.id   668ae6b89019b7ec257bfbce8608ad47
#
_cell.length_a   1.000
_cell.length_b   1.000
_cell.length_c   1.000
_cell.angle_alpha   90.00
_cell.angle_beta   90.00
_cell.angle_gamma   90.00
#
_symmetry.space_group_name_H-M   'P 1'
#
loop_
_entity.id
_entity.type
_entity.pdbx_description
1 polymer ?
#
loop_
_entity_poly.entity_id
_entity_poly.type
_entity_poly.pdbx_seq_one_letter_code
_entity_poly.pdbx_strand_id
1 'polypeptide(L)'
;MKQKLNTLLRDRLVWFVVLGLGLFALDYASGKRLESRILIDLPLVEKLVAQWEGQTKRRPNAQELDALVEGYIREEILVREARRLGLDDEDVIIRRRLAQKVEFFLDENNPPELPDEAGLKAWFDQNRAAYDTPAKLTWRHIYASDEAQAQALLAQVKGKEAKNWRSLGQPFMLNRAYTRQDQLEMAQIMGAEFAAQMFDAKSIASPDDWVGPIRSAYGWHVVAVDTRYETQPARFEAIAEKIAKDWANEQGRIAKLEAWRELRASYDIELVPAEDQ
;
A
#
# COMPACT_ATOMS: atom_id res chain seq x y z
N MET A 1 77.32 1.95 5.77
CA MET A 1 75.91 2.29 5.94
C MET A 1 75.54 3.62 5.28
N LYS A 2 76.31 4.68 5.41
CA LYS A 2 76.06 6.04 4.85
C LYS A 2 76.00 6.13 3.31
N GLN A 3 76.72 5.28 2.56
CA GLN A 3 76.71 5.26 1.08
C GLN A 3 75.41 4.69 0.48
N LYS A 4 74.79 3.71 1.13
CA LYS A 4 73.52 3.09 0.65
C LYS A 4 72.32 4.05 0.87
N LEU A 5 72.37 4.89 1.90
CA LEU A 5 71.34 5.88 2.19
C LEU A 5 71.35 7.02 1.17
N ASN A 6 72.51 7.47 0.72
CA ASN A 6 72.64 8.50 -0.31
C ASN A 6 72.18 8.07 -1.69
N THR A 7 72.29 6.77 -2.01
CA THR A 7 71.78 6.20 -3.29
C THR A 7 70.24 6.10 -3.26
N LEU A 8 69.64 5.74 -2.15
CA LEU A 8 68.20 5.71 -1.97
C LEU A 8 67.59 7.11 -2.06
N LEU A 9 68.21 8.13 -1.48
CA LEU A 9 67.74 9.54 -1.53
C LEU A 9 67.87 10.17 -2.94
N ARG A 10 68.63 9.59 -3.85
CA ARG A 10 68.71 10.02 -5.26
C ARG A 10 67.75 9.30 -6.19
N ASP A 11 67.05 8.29 -5.70
CA ASP A 11 66.08 7.55 -6.49
C ASP A 11 64.77 8.33 -6.56
N ARG A 12 64.30 8.61 -7.80
CA ARG A 12 63.05 9.31 -8.06
C ARG A 12 61.83 8.54 -7.53
N LEU A 13 61.92 7.24 -7.46
CA LEU A 13 60.89 6.35 -6.94
C LEU A 13 60.69 6.53 -5.45
N VAL A 14 61.79 6.72 -4.67
CA VAL A 14 61.75 6.99 -3.23
C VAL A 14 61.03 8.31 -2.95
N TRP A 15 61.30 9.36 -3.72
CA TRP A 15 60.66 10.67 -3.58
C TRP A 15 59.17 10.60 -3.96
N PHE A 16 58.80 9.82 -4.96
CA PHE A 16 57.40 9.56 -5.30
C PHE A 16 56.62 8.89 -4.16
N VAL A 17 57.20 7.87 -3.52
CA VAL A 17 56.61 7.19 -2.35
C VAL A 17 56.53 8.14 -1.15
N VAL A 18 57.57 8.92 -0.86
CA VAL A 18 57.55 9.90 0.25
C VAL A 18 56.50 10.99 0.01
N LEU A 19 56.37 11.48 -1.20
CA LEU A 19 55.35 12.48 -1.57
C LEU A 19 53.94 11.89 -1.49
N GLY A 20 53.73 10.63 -1.94
CA GLY A 20 52.48 9.92 -1.81
C GLY A 20 52.07 9.68 -0.36
N LEU A 21 53.01 9.25 0.48
CA LEU A 21 52.78 9.09 1.94
C LEU A 21 52.50 10.45 2.62
N GLY A 22 53.18 11.51 2.20
CA GLY A 22 52.94 12.87 2.68
C GLY A 22 51.54 13.39 2.33
N LEU A 23 51.13 13.22 1.08
CA LEU A 23 49.77 13.55 0.63
C LEU A 23 48.69 12.71 1.33
N PHE A 24 48.92 11.43 1.49
CA PHE A 24 48.03 10.53 2.23
C PHE A 24 47.92 10.94 3.71
N ALA A 25 49.02 11.28 4.37
CA ALA A 25 49.02 11.77 5.74
C ALA A 25 48.29 13.10 5.88
N LEU A 26 48.42 14.01 4.91
CA LEU A 26 47.72 15.28 4.84
C LEU A 26 46.20 15.08 4.63
N ASP A 27 45.85 14.21 3.72
CA ASP A 27 44.43 13.83 3.44
C ASP A 27 43.78 13.22 4.69
N TYR A 28 44.44 12.23 5.31
CA TYR A 28 44.00 11.61 6.55
C TYR A 28 43.83 12.60 7.72
N ALA A 29 44.78 13.54 7.88
CA ALA A 29 44.71 14.58 8.93
C ALA A 29 43.62 15.63 8.64
N SER A 30 43.40 15.96 7.37
CA SER A 30 42.36 16.89 6.92
C SER A 30 40.97 16.29 7.06
N GLY A 31 40.79 15.02 6.70
CA GLY A 31 39.52 14.28 6.84
C GLY A 31 39.08 14.25 8.31
N LYS A 32 39.95 13.88 9.23
CA LYS A 32 39.64 13.86 10.67
C LYS A 32 39.22 15.23 11.23
N ARG A 33 39.79 16.34 10.72
CA ARG A 33 39.39 17.69 11.17
C ARG A 33 38.02 18.10 10.65
N LEU A 34 37.66 17.73 9.44
CA LEU A 34 36.35 18.02 8.87
C LEU A 34 35.25 17.18 9.54
N GLU A 35 35.52 15.91 9.84
CA GLU A 35 34.59 15.03 10.54
C GLU A 35 34.28 15.48 11.97
N SER A 36 35.24 16.11 12.67
CA SER A 36 35.03 16.59 14.04
C SER A 36 34.35 17.94 14.15
N ARG A 37 34.16 18.67 13.04
CA ARG A 37 33.55 20.00 13.06
C ARG A 37 32.04 19.90 12.88
N ILE A 38 31.27 20.40 13.85
CA ILE A 38 29.83 20.60 13.77
C ILE A 38 29.57 22.09 13.56
N LEU A 39 28.91 22.45 12.48
CA LEU A 39 28.57 23.84 12.16
C LEU A 39 27.10 24.07 12.55
N ILE A 40 26.89 25.07 13.38
CA ILE A 40 25.57 25.58 13.75
C ILE A 40 25.39 26.91 13.06
N ASP A 41 24.76 26.91 11.92
CA ASP A 41 24.49 28.09 11.12
C ASP A 41 23.02 28.56 11.28
N LEU A 42 22.75 29.77 10.77
CA LEU A 42 21.42 30.35 10.87
C LEU A 42 20.31 29.51 10.22
N PRO A 43 20.50 28.96 9.00
CA PRO A 43 19.49 28.06 8.39
C PRO A 43 19.11 26.84 9.23
N LEU A 44 20.09 26.24 9.92
CA LEU A 44 19.86 25.14 10.83
C LEU A 44 19.03 25.59 12.03
N VAL A 45 19.37 26.71 12.64
CA VAL A 45 18.61 27.24 13.77
C VAL A 45 17.18 27.58 13.37
N GLU A 46 16.96 28.19 12.21
CA GLU A 46 15.63 28.48 11.69
C GLU A 46 14.82 27.20 11.45
N LYS A 47 15.45 26.14 10.95
CA LYS A 47 14.81 24.84 10.78
C LYS A 47 14.38 24.23 12.11
N LEU A 48 15.21 24.28 13.15
CA LEU A 48 14.86 23.80 14.49
C LEU A 48 13.69 24.59 15.09
N VAL A 49 13.71 25.92 14.93
CA VAL A 49 12.61 26.80 15.34
C VAL A 49 11.31 26.47 14.61
N ALA A 50 11.35 26.31 13.28
CA ALA A 50 10.16 25.95 12.49
C ALA A 50 9.58 24.58 12.89
N GLN A 51 10.43 23.60 13.19
CA GLN A 51 10.00 22.29 13.68
C GLN A 51 9.32 22.39 15.05
N TRP A 52 9.86 23.20 15.95
CA TRP A 52 9.27 23.49 17.26
C TRP A 52 7.91 24.20 17.13
N GLU A 53 7.83 25.25 16.29
CA GLU A 53 6.57 25.97 16.04
C GLU A 53 5.50 25.05 15.42
N GLY A 54 5.90 24.13 14.55
CA GLY A 54 5.01 23.12 13.99
C GLY A 54 4.33 22.25 15.04
N GLN A 55 5.05 21.90 16.10
CA GLN A 55 4.57 21.05 17.20
C GLN A 55 3.85 21.83 18.29
N THR A 56 4.40 22.97 18.71
CA THR A 56 3.93 23.72 19.89
C THR A 56 3.04 24.91 19.56
N LYS A 57 2.97 25.30 18.26
CA LYS A 57 2.22 26.45 17.74
C LYS A 57 2.68 27.81 18.30
N ARG A 58 3.90 27.88 18.84
CA ARG A 58 4.53 29.09 19.34
C ARG A 58 6.05 29.06 19.13
N ARG A 59 6.70 30.21 19.15
CA ARG A 59 8.17 30.31 19.12
C ARG A 59 8.80 29.80 20.42
N PRO A 60 9.99 29.20 20.35
CA PRO A 60 10.78 28.86 21.52
C PRO A 60 11.27 30.14 22.21
N ASN A 61 11.33 30.13 23.55
CA ASN A 61 12.07 31.14 24.29
C ASN A 61 13.59 30.87 24.23
N ALA A 62 14.41 31.75 24.80
CA ALA A 62 15.86 31.62 24.72
C ALA A 62 16.38 30.29 25.30
N GLN A 63 15.88 29.89 26.45
CA GLN A 63 16.27 28.64 27.12
C GLN A 63 15.82 27.39 26.31
N GLU A 64 14.65 27.43 25.72
CA GLU A 64 14.15 26.37 24.84
C GLU A 64 14.96 26.29 23.53
N LEU A 65 15.37 27.44 22.98
CA LEU A 65 16.22 27.47 21.80
C LEU A 65 17.61 26.88 22.09
N ASP A 66 18.22 27.24 23.22
CA ASP A 66 19.48 26.64 23.65
C ASP A 66 19.35 25.11 23.80
N ALA A 67 18.26 24.65 24.41
CA ALA A 67 18.01 23.23 24.57
C ALA A 67 17.80 22.49 23.21
N LEU A 68 17.17 23.15 22.24
CA LEU A 68 17.00 22.59 20.88
C LEU A 68 18.35 22.44 20.17
N VAL A 69 19.20 23.48 20.26
CA VAL A 69 20.54 23.46 19.66
C VAL A 69 21.43 22.40 20.33
N GLU A 70 21.44 22.34 21.66
CA GLU A 70 22.16 21.28 22.40
C GLU A 70 21.65 19.87 22.08
N GLY A 71 20.34 19.71 21.93
CA GLY A 71 19.73 18.46 21.49
C GLY A 71 20.22 18.02 20.12
N TYR A 72 20.27 18.96 19.16
CA TYR A 72 20.80 18.71 17.82
C TYR A 72 22.29 18.34 17.85
N ILE A 73 23.12 19.09 18.60
CA ILE A 73 24.55 18.81 18.73
C ILE A 73 24.76 17.38 19.27
N ARG A 74 24.00 17.01 20.30
CA ARG A 74 24.09 15.67 20.89
C ARG A 74 23.71 14.59 19.87
N GLU A 75 22.63 14.77 19.15
CA GLU A 75 22.18 13.84 18.11
C GLU A 75 23.24 13.68 17.03
N GLU A 76 23.79 14.80 16.51
CA GLU A 76 24.80 14.81 15.46
C GLU A 76 26.07 14.08 15.90
N ILE A 77 26.55 14.31 17.14
CA ILE A 77 27.70 13.59 17.71
C ILE A 77 27.43 12.10 17.76
N LEU A 78 26.26 11.69 18.26
CA LEU A 78 25.91 10.28 18.38
C LEU A 78 25.78 9.59 17.02
N VAL A 79 25.19 10.26 16.01
CA VAL A 79 25.10 9.74 14.65
C VAL A 79 26.47 9.55 14.00
N ARG A 80 27.38 10.53 14.15
CA ARG A 80 28.76 10.41 13.65
C ARG A 80 29.51 9.27 14.32
N GLU A 81 29.36 9.16 15.63
CA GLU A 81 30.03 8.10 16.40
C GLU A 81 29.45 6.71 16.05
N ALA A 82 28.13 6.59 15.87
CA ALA A 82 27.49 5.37 15.42
C ALA A 82 28.05 4.90 14.06
N ARG A 83 28.16 5.82 13.09
CA ARG A 83 28.78 5.52 11.79
C ARG A 83 30.25 5.12 11.92
N ARG A 84 31.01 5.82 12.76
CA ARG A 84 32.42 5.49 13.01
C ARG A 84 32.59 4.08 13.61
N LEU A 85 31.61 3.62 14.38
CA LEU A 85 31.58 2.29 15.00
C LEU A 85 30.95 1.21 14.07
N GLY A 86 30.47 1.61 12.88
CA GLY A 86 29.81 0.70 11.95
C GLY A 86 28.45 0.19 12.45
N LEU A 87 27.78 0.94 13.34
CA LEU A 87 26.48 0.52 13.89
C LEU A 87 25.32 0.63 12.88
N ASP A 88 25.53 1.33 11.77
CA ASP A 88 24.59 1.42 10.66
C ASP A 88 24.85 0.37 9.57
N ASP A 89 25.98 -0.33 9.61
CA ASP A 89 26.30 -1.39 8.67
C ASP A 89 25.36 -2.59 8.89
N GLU A 90 24.73 -3.03 7.81
CA GLU A 90 23.79 -4.18 7.78
C GLU A 90 22.56 -4.04 8.72
N ASP A 91 22.35 -2.89 9.37
CA ASP A 91 21.18 -2.67 10.21
C ASP A 91 19.90 -2.59 9.37
N VAL A 92 19.02 -3.57 9.56
CA VAL A 92 17.76 -3.73 8.81
C VAL A 92 16.81 -2.55 9.05
N ILE A 93 16.85 -1.93 10.25
CA ILE A 93 15.97 -0.82 10.60
C ILE A 93 16.42 0.44 9.89
N ILE A 94 17.72 0.74 9.94
CA ILE A 94 18.31 1.90 9.25
C ILE A 94 18.13 1.76 7.74
N ARG A 95 18.45 0.58 7.19
CA ARG A 95 18.26 0.26 5.77
C ARG A 95 16.81 0.46 5.31
N ARG A 96 15.84 -0.04 6.08
CA ARG A 96 14.41 0.15 5.80
C ARG A 96 14.02 1.61 5.87
N ARG A 97 14.54 2.36 6.84
CA ARG A 97 14.24 3.80 6.98
C ARG A 97 14.79 4.63 5.84
N LEU A 98 15.97 4.31 5.35
CA LEU A 98 16.55 4.95 4.16
C LEU A 98 15.73 4.65 2.91
N ALA A 99 15.34 3.39 2.70
CA ALA A 99 14.47 3.00 1.60
C ALA A 99 13.13 3.76 1.63
N GLN A 100 12.47 3.82 2.79
CA GLN A 100 11.23 4.60 2.97
C GLN A 100 11.40 6.08 2.63
N LYS A 101 12.54 6.69 3.00
CA LYS A 101 12.80 8.10 2.65
C LYS A 101 12.88 8.31 1.14
N VAL A 102 13.52 7.38 0.42
CA VAL A 102 13.59 7.46 -1.05
C VAL A 102 12.21 7.24 -1.67
N GLU A 103 11.41 6.30 -1.15
CA GLU A 103 10.03 6.10 -1.60
C GLU A 103 9.20 7.38 -1.45
N PHE A 104 9.26 8.07 -0.30
CA PHE A 104 8.58 9.35 -0.11
C PHE A 104 9.08 10.43 -1.07
N PHE A 105 10.40 10.49 -1.31
CA PHE A 105 10.97 11.45 -2.26
C PHE A 105 10.46 11.21 -3.69
N LEU A 106 10.30 9.96 -4.11
CA LEU A 106 9.73 9.62 -5.41
C LEU A 106 8.23 10.00 -5.50
N ASP A 107 7.50 9.92 -4.38
CA ASP A 107 6.07 10.27 -4.31
C ASP A 107 5.84 11.79 -4.37
N GLU A 108 6.69 12.61 -3.73
CA GLU A 108 6.48 14.05 -3.61
C GLU A 108 6.88 14.85 -4.86
N ASN A 109 7.76 14.33 -5.70
CA ASN A 109 8.37 15.11 -6.77
C ASN A 109 7.53 15.21 -8.06
N ASN A 110 6.40 14.53 -8.15
CA ASN A 110 5.58 14.57 -9.36
C ASN A 110 4.07 14.37 -9.07
N PRO A 111 3.42 15.29 -8.33
CA PRO A 111 1.99 15.20 -8.13
C PRO A 111 1.30 15.32 -9.49
N PRO A 112 0.38 14.41 -9.82
CA PRO A 112 -0.33 14.48 -11.08
C PRO A 112 -1.18 15.75 -11.15
N GLU A 113 -1.07 16.48 -12.23
CA GLU A 113 -1.91 17.64 -12.50
C GLU A 113 -3.33 17.15 -12.82
N LEU A 114 -4.32 17.61 -12.05
CA LEU A 114 -5.71 17.23 -12.25
C LEU A 114 -6.17 17.65 -13.66
N PRO A 115 -6.81 16.74 -14.42
CA PRO A 115 -7.38 17.11 -15.70
C PRO A 115 -8.58 18.05 -15.51
N ASP A 116 -9.01 18.67 -16.58
CA ASP A 116 -10.25 19.41 -16.61
C ASP A 116 -11.48 18.52 -16.39
N GLU A 117 -12.65 19.13 -16.28
CA GLU A 117 -13.91 18.39 -16.07
C GLU A 117 -14.19 17.37 -17.19
N ALA A 118 -13.81 17.69 -18.43
CA ALA A 118 -13.99 16.79 -19.56
C ALA A 118 -13.10 15.54 -19.44
N GLY A 119 -11.87 15.71 -19.00
CA GLY A 119 -10.95 14.60 -18.72
C GLY A 119 -11.43 13.72 -17.56
N LEU A 120 -11.93 14.31 -16.48
CA LEU A 120 -12.53 13.56 -15.37
C LEU A 120 -13.79 12.79 -15.79
N LYS A 121 -14.64 13.36 -16.63
CA LYS A 121 -15.81 12.66 -17.18
C LYS A 121 -15.40 11.48 -18.06
N ALA A 122 -14.41 11.68 -18.93
CA ALA A 122 -13.90 10.60 -19.79
C ALA A 122 -13.33 9.44 -18.95
N TRP A 123 -12.59 9.76 -17.89
CA TRP A 123 -12.07 8.75 -16.97
C TRP A 123 -13.18 8.04 -16.17
N PHE A 124 -14.18 8.80 -15.71
CA PHE A 124 -15.37 8.24 -15.06
C PHE A 124 -16.10 7.25 -15.97
N ASP A 125 -16.32 7.60 -17.25
CA ASP A 125 -17.02 6.75 -18.19
C ASP A 125 -16.26 5.44 -18.47
N GLN A 126 -14.92 5.49 -18.49
CA GLN A 126 -14.08 4.31 -18.62
C GLN A 126 -14.12 3.42 -17.36
N ASN A 127 -14.33 4.00 -16.18
CA ASN A 127 -14.32 3.30 -14.89
C ASN A 127 -15.71 3.22 -14.24
N ARG A 128 -16.78 3.43 -15.01
CA ARG A 128 -18.16 3.57 -14.53
C ARG A 128 -18.58 2.43 -13.60
N ALA A 129 -18.24 1.19 -13.94
CA ALA A 129 -18.61 0.02 -13.16
C ALA A 129 -18.11 0.05 -11.69
N ALA A 130 -17.04 0.80 -11.41
CA ALA A 130 -16.51 0.97 -10.05
C ALA A 130 -17.33 1.97 -9.21
N TYR A 131 -18.17 2.77 -9.85
CA TYR A 131 -18.96 3.81 -9.20
C TYR A 131 -20.44 3.50 -9.12
N ASP A 132 -20.94 2.63 -9.97
CA ASP A 132 -22.34 2.22 -9.96
C ASP A 132 -22.67 1.48 -8.66
N THR A 133 -23.84 1.76 -8.09
CA THR A 133 -24.34 0.96 -6.98
C THR A 133 -24.73 -0.40 -7.53
N PRO A 134 -24.11 -1.50 -7.08
CA PRO A 134 -24.40 -2.82 -7.61
C PRO A 134 -25.83 -3.26 -7.29
N ALA A 135 -26.37 -4.15 -8.10
CA ALA A 135 -27.61 -4.83 -7.80
C ALA A 135 -27.53 -5.54 -6.46
N LYS A 136 -28.63 -5.55 -5.71
CA LYS A 136 -28.72 -6.23 -4.41
C LYS A 136 -29.95 -7.10 -4.34
N LEU A 137 -29.86 -8.19 -3.57
CA LEU A 137 -30.97 -9.11 -3.32
C LEU A 137 -31.29 -9.17 -1.82
N THR A 138 -32.56 -9.14 -1.50
CA THR A 138 -33.09 -9.65 -0.23
C THR A 138 -33.66 -11.04 -0.51
N TRP A 139 -33.13 -12.04 0.17
CA TRP A 139 -33.39 -13.42 -0.18
C TRP A 139 -33.38 -14.35 1.04
N ARG A 140 -33.96 -15.53 0.86
CA ARG A 140 -34.04 -16.59 1.86
C ARG A 140 -33.78 -17.94 1.22
N HIS A 141 -33.40 -18.93 2.02
CA HIS A 141 -33.13 -20.27 1.51
C HIS A 141 -33.52 -21.39 2.48
N ILE A 142 -33.66 -22.56 1.93
CA ILE A 142 -33.82 -23.83 2.62
C ILE A 142 -32.63 -24.71 2.23
N TYR A 143 -31.91 -25.23 3.21
CA TYR A 143 -30.70 -26.01 3.02
C TYR A 143 -30.98 -27.51 2.99
N ALA A 144 -30.23 -28.21 2.14
CA ALA A 144 -30.16 -29.68 2.08
C ALA A 144 -28.71 -30.13 1.85
N SER A 145 -28.30 -31.24 2.44
CA SER A 145 -26.96 -31.80 2.26
C SER A 145 -26.71 -32.38 0.90
N ASP A 146 -27.77 -32.85 0.23
CA ASP A 146 -27.70 -33.46 -1.10
C ASP A 146 -28.79 -32.92 -2.04
N GLU A 147 -28.58 -33.13 -3.34
CA GLU A 147 -29.40 -32.58 -4.40
C GLU A 147 -30.82 -33.20 -4.41
N ALA A 148 -30.95 -34.49 -4.14
CA ALA A 148 -32.23 -35.18 -4.18
C ALA A 148 -33.17 -34.63 -3.09
N GLN A 149 -32.66 -34.38 -1.90
CA GLN A 149 -33.41 -33.73 -0.82
C GLN A 149 -33.81 -32.31 -1.21
N ALA A 150 -32.89 -31.54 -1.82
CA ALA A 150 -33.20 -30.18 -2.27
C ALA A 150 -34.28 -30.17 -3.36
N GLN A 151 -34.30 -31.15 -4.29
CA GLN A 151 -35.34 -31.31 -5.29
C GLN A 151 -36.68 -31.63 -4.63
N ALA A 152 -36.71 -32.52 -3.64
CA ALA A 152 -37.92 -32.83 -2.88
C ALA A 152 -38.47 -31.60 -2.12
N LEU A 153 -37.58 -30.81 -1.51
CA LEU A 153 -37.96 -29.58 -0.84
C LEU A 153 -38.50 -28.53 -1.84
N LEU A 154 -37.90 -28.41 -3.02
CA LEU A 154 -38.40 -27.52 -4.07
C LEU A 154 -39.81 -27.93 -4.49
N ALA A 155 -40.07 -29.22 -4.73
CA ALA A 155 -41.40 -29.73 -5.09
C ALA A 155 -42.44 -29.44 -3.99
N GLN A 156 -42.02 -29.40 -2.74
CA GLN A 156 -42.91 -29.11 -1.59
C GLN A 156 -43.29 -27.61 -1.52
N VAL A 157 -42.39 -26.70 -1.89
CA VAL A 157 -42.61 -25.22 -1.73
C VAL A 157 -42.99 -24.54 -3.04
N LYS A 158 -42.71 -25.11 -4.20
CA LYS A 158 -42.96 -24.51 -5.52
C LYS A 158 -44.44 -24.19 -5.74
N GLY A 159 -44.73 -22.95 -6.09
CA GLY A 159 -46.09 -22.50 -6.37
C GLY A 159 -46.98 -22.35 -5.14
N LYS A 160 -46.41 -22.32 -3.94
CA LYS A 160 -47.13 -22.17 -2.69
C LYS A 160 -46.54 -21.10 -1.84
N GLU A 161 -47.38 -20.36 -1.06
CA GLU A 161 -46.93 -19.51 0.01
C GLU A 161 -46.39 -20.38 1.15
N ALA A 162 -45.06 -20.60 1.18
CA ALA A 162 -44.45 -21.48 2.17
C ALA A 162 -44.23 -20.69 3.51
N LYS A 163 -45.32 -20.42 4.23
CA LYS A 163 -45.26 -19.69 5.53
C LYS A 163 -44.33 -20.34 6.54
N ASN A 164 -44.15 -21.64 6.50
CA ASN A 164 -43.33 -22.42 7.43
C ASN A 164 -41.94 -22.78 6.87
N TRP A 165 -41.43 -22.05 5.88
CA TRP A 165 -40.17 -22.37 5.21
C TRP A 165 -38.97 -22.49 6.19
N ARG A 166 -38.99 -21.75 7.32
CA ARG A 166 -37.94 -21.79 8.35
C ARG A 166 -37.83 -23.15 9.04
N SER A 167 -38.90 -23.94 9.08
CA SER A 167 -38.88 -25.29 9.65
C SER A 167 -38.55 -26.38 8.64
N LEU A 168 -38.42 -26.02 7.34
CA LEU A 168 -38.08 -26.97 6.28
C LEU A 168 -36.56 -27.11 6.14
N GLY A 169 -36.15 -28.24 5.55
CA GLY A 169 -34.76 -28.57 5.28
C GLY A 169 -34.00 -28.97 6.54
N GLN A 170 -32.68 -28.99 6.41
CA GLN A 170 -31.75 -29.37 7.47
C GLN A 170 -31.30 -28.15 8.25
N PRO A 171 -30.76 -28.31 9.50
CA PRO A 171 -30.09 -27.26 10.21
C PRO A 171 -28.93 -26.69 9.38
N PHE A 172 -28.79 -25.36 9.40
CA PHE A 172 -27.72 -24.65 8.67
C PHE A 172 -27.01 -23.72 9.63
N MET A 173 -25.68 -23.66 9.56
CA MET A 173 -24.83 -22.92 10.48
C MET A 173 -24.88 -21.40 10.29
N LEU A 174 -25.32 -20.95 9.13
CA LEU A 174 -25.42 -19.53 8.80
C LEU A 174 -26.88 -19.09 8.80
N ASN A 175 -27.12 -17.79 8.53
CA ASN A 175 -28.45 -17.23 8.43
C ASN A 175 -29.23 -17.88 7.28
N ARG A 176 -30.53 -18.03 7.46
CA ARG A 176 -31.44 -18.56 6.41
C ARG A 176 -32.08 -17.45 5.58
N ALA A 177 -31.88 -16.20 5.94
CA ALA A 177 -32.37 -15.03 5.22
C ALA A 177 -31.34 -13.89 5.30
N TYR A 178 -31.24 -13.13 4.24
CA TYR A 178 -30.30 -12.05 4.05
C TYR A 178 -30.97 -10.85 3.43
N THR A 179 -30.55 -9.64 3.82
CA THR A 179 -31.17 -8.40 3.35
C THR A 179 -30.14 -7.58 2.57
N ARG A 180 -30.50 -7.14 1.35
CA ARG A 180 -29.75 -6.21 0.51
C ARG A 180 -28.27 -6.61 0.31
N GLN A 181 -28.02 -7.88 0.08
CA GLN A 181 -26.69 -8.36 -0.27
C GLN A 181 -26.40 -8.16 -1.76
N ASP A 182 -25.22 -7.66 -2.07
CA ASP A 182 -24.71 -7.70 -3.44
C ASP A 182 -24.04 -9.03 -3.78
N GLN A 183 -23.66 -9.16 -5.04
CA GLN A 183 -23.08 -10.43 -5.54
C GLN A 183 -21.77 -10.79 -4.85
N LEU A 184 -20.93 -9.81 -4.52
CA LEU A 184 -19.64 -10.06 -3.86
C LEU A 184 -19.84 -10.50 -2.41
N GLU A 185 -20.70 -9.82 -1.66
CA GLU A 185 -21.08 -10.20 -0.30
C GLU A 185 -21.67 -11.63 -0.26
N MET A 186 -22.53 -11.97 -1.22
CA MET A 186 -23.10 -13.29 -1.33
C MET A 186 -22.04 -14.34 -1.69
N ALA A 187 -21.12 -14.02 -2.60
CA ALA A 187 -20.03 -14.92 -3.01
C ALA A 187 -19.08 -15.24 -1.85
N GLN A 188 -18.80 -14.28 -0.98
CA GLN A 188 -17.97 -14.49 0.21
C GLN A 188 -18.59 -15.48 1.21
N ILE A 189 -19.91 -15.56 1.25
CA ILE A 189 -20.65 -16.42 2.21
C ILE A 189 -20.99 -17.77 1.58
N MET A 190 -21.55 -17.78 0.38
CA MET A 190 -22.13 -18.98 -0.25
C MET A 190 -21.27 -19.57 -1.36
N GLY A 191 -20.27 -18.85 -1.84
CA GLY A 191 -19.43 -19.21 -2.98
C GLY A 191 -19.80 -18.45 -4.26
N ALA A 192 -18.80 -18.21 -5.12
CA ALA A 192 -18.93 -17.38 -6.32
C ALA A 192 -19.96 -17.94 -7.32
N GLU A 193 -19.99 -19.26 -7.49
CA GLU A 193 -20.91 -19.93 -8.42
C GLU A 193 -22.37 -19.80 -7.97
N PHE A 194 -22.65 -19.96 -6.67
CA PHE A 194 -23.96 -19.71 -6.08
C PHE A 194 -24.42 -18.28 -6.32
N ALA A 195 -23.55 -17.31 -6.02
CA ALA A 195 -23.85 -15.89 -6.20
C ALA A 195 -24.10 -15.53 -7.67
N ALA A 196 -23.31 -16.07 -8.60
CA ALA A 196 -23.50 -15.86 -10.03
C ALA A 196 -24.88 -16.37 -10.48
N GLN A 197 -25.27 -17.57 -10.06
CA GLN A 197 -26.57 -18.14 -10.38
C GLN A 197 -27.74 -17.31 -9.81
N MET A 198 -27.60 -16.81 -8.59
CA MET A 198 -28.60 -15.95 -7.95
C MET A 198 -28.79 -14.60 -8.67
N PHE A 199 -27.72 -14.02 -9.20
CA PHE A 199 -27.79 -12.73 -9.89
C PHE A 199 -28.10 -12.85 -11.39
N ASP A 200 -27.75 -13.95 -12.05
CA ASP A 200 -28.06 -14.24 -13.46
C ASP A 200 -29.56 -14.61 -13.69
N ALA A 201 -30.23 -14.96 -12.63
CA ALA A 201 -31.58 -15.56 -12.77
C ALA A 201 -32.65 -14.59 -13.25
N LYS A 202 -32.83 -14.54 -14.57
CA LYS A 202 -34.13 -14.21 -15.18
C LYS A 202 -35.26 -15.14 -14.66
N SER A 203 -34.89 -16.22 -14.00
CA SER A 203 -35.78 -17.27 -13.48
C SER A 203 -36.39 -16.95 -12.11
N ILE A 204 -35.92 -15.93 -11.39
CA ILE A 204 -36.47 -15.52 -10.09
C ILE A 204 -37.34 -14.29 -10.32
N ALA A 205 -38.56 -14.53 -10.79
CA ALA A 205 -39.41 -13.44 -11.31
C ALA A 205 -40.40 -12.85 -10.28
N SER A 206 -40.66 -13.52 -9.18
CA SER A 206 -41.64 -13.06 -8.18
C SER A 206 -41.15 -13.31 -6.74
N PRO A 207 -41.50 -12.45 -5.80
CA PRO A 207 -41.43 -12.78 -4.38
C PRO A 207 -42.25 -14.03 -4.15
N ASP A 208 -41.75 -14.98 -3.38
CA ASP A 208 -42.33 -16.30 -3.13
C ASP A 208 -42.13 -17.37 -4.20
N ASP A 209 -41.52 -17.08 -5.34
CA ASP A 209 -41.09 -18.14 -6.26
C ASP A 209 -39.83 -18.82 -5.72
N TRP A 210 -40.01 -20.06 -5.27
CA TRP A 210 -38.91 -20.90 -4.84
C TRP A 210 -38.25 -21.56 -6.06
N VAL A 211 -36.94 -21.38 -6.18
CA VAL A 211 -36.12 -21.90 -7.30
C VAL A 211 -34.92 -22.69 -6.78
N GLY A 212 -34.34 -23.47 -7.63
CA GLY A 212 -33.19 -24.31 -7.32
C GLY A 212 -33.37 -25.74 -7.86
N PRO A 213 -32.64 -26.71 -7.34
CA PRO A 213 -31.59 -26.57 -6.33
C PRO A 213 -30.37 -25.81 -6.86
N ILE A 214 -29.80 -24.92 -6.05
CA ILE A 214 -28.56 -24.19 -6.34
C ILE A 214 -27.47 -24.69 -5.40
N ARG A 215 -26.30 -25.02 -5.95
CA ARG A 215 -25.17 -25.53 -5.19
C ARG A 215 -24.36 -24.39 -4.58
N SER A 216 -24.03 -24.51 -3.30
CA SER A 216 -23.09 -23.63 -2.59
C SER A 216 -21.83 -24.37 -2.13
N ALA A 217 -20.94 -23.69 -1.44
CA ALA A 217 -19.81 -24.32 -0.77
C ALA A 217 -20.20 -25.33 0.33
N TYR A 218 -21.46 -25.28 0.81
CA TYR A 218 -21.96 -26.10 1.93
C TYR A 218 -22.86 -27.24 1.52
N GLY A 219 -23.39 -27.22 0.30
CA GLY A 219 -24.37 -28.21 -0.20
C GLY A 219 -25.38 -27.55 -1.13
N TRP A 220 -26.64 -27.92 -1.01
CA TRP A 220 -27.70 -27.54 -1.94
C TRP A 220 -28.77 -26.68 -1.28
N HIS A 221 -29.25 -25.71 -2.02
CA HIS A 221 -30.23 -24.74 -1.51
C HIS A 221 -31.42 -24.59 -2.45
N VAL A 222 -32.59 -24.52 -1.86
CA VAL A 222 -33.81 -24.01 -2.50
C VAL A 222 -33.94 -22.56 -2.05
N VAL A 223 -34.01 -21.61 -2.97
CA VAL A 223 -33.92 -20.17 -2.68
C VAL A 223 -35.18 -19.43 -3.14
N ALA A 224 -35.51 -18.34 -2.45
CA ALA A 224 -36.51 -17.38 -2.86
C ALA A 224 -35.95 -15.97 -2.71
N VAL A 225 -36.19 -15.14 -3.72
CA VAL A 225 -35.80 -13.71 -3.68
C VAL A 225 -37.00 -12.86 -3.31
N ASP A 226 -36.94 -12.21 -2.16
CA ASP A 226 -38.02 -11.36 -1.67
C ASP A 226 -38.04 -9.99 -2.37
N THR A 227 -36.87 -9.44 -2.64
CA THR A 227 -36.71 -8.15 -3.32
C THR A 227 -35.42 -8.11 -4.10
N ARG A 228 -35.51 -7.66 -5.36
CA ARG A 228 -34.35 -7.33 -6.20
C ARG A 228 -34.23 -5.82 -6.29
N TYR A 229 -33.08 -5.32 -5.99
CA TYR A 229 -32.67 -3.92 -6.18
C TYR A 229 -31.76 -3.89 -7.41
N GLU A 230 -32.19 -3.16 -8.44
CA GLU A 230 -31.43 -3.06 -9.67
C GLU A 230 -30.18 -2.17 -9.48
N THR A 231 -29.19 -2.39 -10.32
CA THR A 231 -28.01 -1.53 -10.41
C THR A 231 -28.43 -0.09 -10.63
N GLN A 232 -27.90 0.82 -9.82
CA GLN A 232 -28.16 2.25 -9.98
C GLN A 232 -26.90 2.92 -10.55
N PRO A 233 -26.96 3.47 -11.76
CA PRO A 233 -25.83 4.15 -12.36
C PRO A 233 -25.45 5.39 -11.56
N ALA A 234 -24.15 5.52 -11.29
CA ALA A 234 -23.61 6.72 -10.64
C ALA A 234 -23.76 7.94 -11.56
N ARG A 235 -23.98 9.08 -10.94
CA ARG A 235 -24.01 10.37 -11.64
C ARG A 235 -22.74 11.15 -11.34
N PHE A 236 -22.02 11.55 -12.39
CA PHE A 236 -20.76 12.28 -12.28
C PHE A 236 -20.86 13.47 -11.32
N GLU A 237 -21.89 14.31 -11.47
CA GLU A 237 -22.06 15.52 -10.68
C GLU A 237 -22.22 15.26 -9.18
N ALA A 238 -22.75 14.11 -8.82
CA ALA A 238 -22.95 13.72 -7.40
C ALA A 238 -21.68 13.24 -6.72
N ILE A 239 -20.67 12.80 -7.49
CA ILE A 239 -19.46 12.17 -6.97
C ILE A 239 -18.17 12.74 -7.59
N ALA A 240 -18.23 13.91 -8.21
CA ALA A 240 -17.10 14.53 -8.92
C ALA A 240 -15.83 14.64 -8.06
N GLU A 241 -15.96 15.03 -6.79
CA GLU A 241 -14.82 15.10 -5.85
C GLU A 241 -14.19 13.73 -5.59
N LYS A 242 -15.02 12.69 -5.46
CA LYS A 242 -14.54 11.32 -5.30
C LYS A 242 -13.79 10.86 -6.54
N ILE A 243 -14.35 11.14 -7.73
CA ILE A 243 -13.73 10.81 -9.03
C ILE A 243 -12.37 11.50 -9.16
N ALA A 244 -12.28 12.80 -8.84
CA ALA A 244 -11.02 13.55 -8.88
C ALA A 244 -9.97 12.96 -7.95
N LYS A 245 -10.36 12.57 -6.74
CA LYS A 245 -9.48 11.92 -5.77
C LYS A 245 -9.01 10.55 -6.24
N ASP A 246 -9.92 9.72 -6.75
CA ASP A 246 -9.60 8.38 -7.22
C ASP A 246 -8.68 8.44 -8.46
N TRP A 247 -8.94 9.40 -9.37
CA TRP A 247 -8.07 9.69 -10.50
C TRP A 247 -6.66 10.08 -10.04
N ALA A 248 -6.55 11.03 -9.10
CA ALA A 248 -5.27 11.48 -8.58
C ALA A 248 -4.50 10.34 -7.90
N ASN A 249 -5.18 9.49 -7.13
CA ASN A 249 -4.58 8.31 -6.51
C ASN A 249 -4.04 7.32 -7.54
N GLU A 250 -4.80 7.06 -8.62
CA GLU A 250 -4.39 6.12 -9.67
C GLU A 250 -3.22 6.69 -10.49
N GLN A 251 -3.26 7.99 -10.85
CA GLN A 251 -2.13 8.62 -11.54
C GLN A 251 -0.87 8.67 -10.67
N GLY A 252 -1.01 8.97 -9.38
CA GLY A 252 0.09 8.90 -8.42
C GLY A 252 0.70 7.49 -8.33
N ARG A 253 -0.15 6.45 -8.31
CA ARG A 253 0.29 5.05 -8.34
C ARG A 253 1.05 4.71 -9.62
N ILE A 254 0.58 5.19 -10.77
CA ILE A 254 1.24 5.00 -12.08
C ILE A 254 2.59 5.71 -12.08
N ALA A 255 2.63 6.99 -11.70
CA ALA A 255 3.86 7.78 -11.66
C ALA A 255 4.92 7.14 -10.74
N LYS A 256 4.50 6.63 -9.57
CA LYS A 256 5.39 5.90 -8.65
C LYS A 256 5.97 4.63 -9.28
N LEU A 257 5.15 3.86 -9.99
CA LEU A 257 5.63 2.66 -10.69
C LEU A 257 6.61 2.99 -11.80
N GLU A 258 6.39 4.07 -12.53
CA GLU A 258 7.30 4.54 -13.58
C GLU A 258 8.63 5.02 -12.99
N ALA A 259 8.59 5.88 -11.97
CA ALA A 259 9.78 6.34 -11.25
C ALA A 259 10.59 5.16 -10.67
N TRP A 260 9.91 4.16 -10.13
CA TRP A 260 10.57 2.93 -9.68
C TRP A 260 11.21 2.14 -10.82
N ARG A 261 10.55 2.03 -11.97
CA ARG A 261 11.10 1.35 -13.16
C ARG A 261 12.35 2.05 -13.67
N GLU A 262 12.32 3.38 -13.76
CA GLU A 262 13.46 4.20 -14.16
C GLU A 262 14.63 4.03 -13.20
N LEU A 263 14.36 4.15 -11.89
CA LEU A 263 15.38 3.94 -10.86
C LEU A 263 15.97 2.53 -10.96
N ARG A 264 15.14 1.51 -11.07
CA ARG A 264 15.59 0.12 -11.18
C ARG A 264 16.44 -0.12 -12.44
N ALA A 265 16.10 0.53 -13.55
CA ALA A 265 16.85 0.40 -14.81
C ALA A 265 18.27 1.00 -14.75
N SER A 266 18.55 1.89 -13.78
CA SER A 266 19.88 2.43 -13.55
C SER A 266 20.83 1.49 -12.78
N TYR A 267 20.31 0.33 -12.31
CA TYR A 267 21.10 -0.68 -11.58
C TYR A 267 21.25 -1.94 -12.43
N ASP A 268 22.46 -2.48 -12.47
CA ASP A 268 22.75 -3.80 -13.00
C ASP A 268 22.44 -4.84 -11.91
N ILE A 269 21.50 -5.75 -12.20
CA ILE A 269 20.99 -6.73 -11.21
C ILE A 269 21.28 -8.13 -11.72
N GLU A 270 22.26 -8.77 -11.11
CA GLU A 270 22.64 -10.15 -11.39
C GLU A 270 22.06 -11.09 -10.31
N LEU A 271 21.38 -12.14 -10.75
CA LEU A 271 20.88 -13.20 -9.87
C LEU A 271 21.87 -14.37 -9.91
N VAL A 272 22.59 -14.58 -8.81
CA VAL A 272 23.51 -15.72 -8.68
C VAL A 272 22.73 -16.93 -8.18
N PRO A 273 22.71 -18.07 -8.91
CA PRO A 273 22.07 -19.30 -8.46
C PRO A 273 22.69 -19.84 -7.17
N ALA A 274 21.89 -20.49 -6.33
CA ALA A 274 22.32 -21.01 -5.04
C ALA A 274 23.35 -22.16 -5.13
N GLU A 275 23.58 -22.71 -6.33
CA GLU A 275 24.54 -23.81 -6.56
C GLU A 275 26.02 -23.34 -6.64
N ASP A 276 26.26 -22.03 -6.73
CA ASP A 276 27.60 -21.43 -6.87
C ASP A 276 28.10 -20.75 -5.57
N GLN A 277 27.50 -21.03 -4.40
CA GLN A 277 27.92 -20.51 -3.08
C GLN A 277 28.72 -21.52 -2.29
#